data_378189bcd6776ac84c8222c4aec36d8b
#
_entry.id   378189bcd6776ac84c8222c4aec36d8b
#
_cell.length_a   1.000
_cell.length_b   1.000
_cell.length_c   1.000
_cell.angle_alpha   90.00
_cell.angle_beta   90.00
_cell.angle_gamma   90.00
#
_symmetry.space_group_name_H-M   'P 1'
#
loop_
_entity.id
_entity.type
_entity.pdbx_description
1 polymer ?
#
loop_
_entity_poly.entity_id
_entity_poly.type
_entity_poly.pdbx_seq_one_letter_code
_entity_poly.pdbx_strand_id
1 'polypeptide(L)'
;TMVCYPVMMYFLIDPGLNIEALYLPIFLRSIGNAIFFCMLTIYLEELMPFEHFFMGLTMAGIIRNGPVSAMCSGLYSYGLRHQMSENISRGLPYDAGNLLMISIRELYGLTCLIGIGVLIIFLLWDIQPIRSTLKKMPAWNFVGRKMKKNLA
;
A
#
# COMPACT_ATOMS: atom_id res chain seq x y z
N THR A 1 6.76 2.90 0.46
CA THR A 1 6.59 2.04 -0.74
C THR A 1 5.15 2.05 -1.26
N MET A 2 4.15 1.95 -0.41
CA MET A 2 2.73 1.94 -0.81
C MET A 2 2.29 3.25 -1.51
N VAL A 3 2.77 4.41 -1.07
CA VAL A 3 2.49 5.71 -1.70
C VAL A 3 3.32 5.91 -2.97
N CYS A 4 4.54 5.36 -3.00
CA CYS A 4 5.46 5.49 -4.14
C CYS A 4 4.92 4.83 -5.42
N TYR A 5 4.19 3.72 -5.28
CA TYR A 5 3.59 3.01 -6.41
C TYR A 5 2.60 3.89 -7.23
N PRO A 6 1.55 4.48 -6.63
CA PRO A 6 0.63 5.33 -7.39
C PRO A 6 1.30 6.59 -7.94
N VAL A 7 2.29 7.15 -7.25
CA VAL A 7 3.10 8.28 -7.75
C VAL A 7 3.84 7.87 -9.03
N MET A 8 4.55 6.76 -9.00
CA MET A 8 5.27 6.28 -10.18
C MET A 8 4.32 5.95 -11.33
N MET A 9 3.17 5.33 -11.05
CA MET A 9 2.16 5.03 -12.06
C MET A 9 1.59 6.30 -12.69
N TYR A 10 1.34 7.35 -11.89
CA TYR A 10 0.88 8.65 -12.41
C TYR A 10 1.84 9.26 -13.44
N PHE A 11 3.15 9.16 -13.22
CA PHE A 11 4.16 9.70 -14.12
C PHE A 11 4.48 8.78 -15.31
N LEU A 12 4.31 7.46 -15.16
CA LEU A 12 4.66 6.49 -16.18
C LEU A 12 3.54 6.24 -17.19
N ILE A 13 2.27 6.44 -16.81
CA ILE A 13 1.13 6.19 -17.71
C ILE A 13 1.06 7.30 -18.76
N ASP A 14 1.55 6.98 -19.96
CA ASP A 14 1.51 7.81 -21.16
C ASP A 14 1.16 6.91 -22.36
N PRO A 15 0.50 7.42 -23.42
CA PRO A 15 0.19 6.63 -24.63
C PRO A 15 1.37 5.92 -25.29
N GLY A 16 2.59 6.40 -25.05
CA GLY A 16 3.84 5.80 -25.51
C GLY A 16 4.52 4.84 -24.51
N LEU A 17 3.80 4.38 -23.47
CA LEU A 17 4.37 3.58 -22.40
C LEU A 17 5.01 2.28 -22.89
N ASN A 18 6.31 2.11 -22.59
CA ASN A 18 6.97 0.82 -22.73
C ASN A 18 6.60 -0.10 -21.57
N ILE A 19 6.14 -1.33 -21.87
CA ILE A 19 5.73 -2.34 -20.87
C ILE A 19 6.86 -2.62 -19.88
N GLU A 20 8.11 -2.53 -20.29
CA GLU A 20 9.26 -2.75 -19.42
C GLU A 20 9.34 -1.75 -18.26
N ALA A 21 8.87 -0.53 -18.44
CA ALA A 21 8.86 0.49 -17.40
C ALA A 21 7.90 0.16 -16.22
N LEU A 22 6.92 -0.72 -16.45
CA LEU A 22 5.98 -1.18 -15.43
C LEU A 22 6.59 -2.15 -14.41
N TYR A 23 7.70 -2.81 -14.73
CA TYR A 23 8.31 -3.77 -13.81
C TYR A 23 8.74 -3.12 -12.49
N LEU A 24 9.29 -1.92 -12.53
CA LEU A 24 9.78 -1.23 -11.34
C LEU A 24 8.66 -0.87 -10.35
N PRO A 25 7.54 -0.23 -10.76
CA PRO A 25 6.41 0.03 -9.86
C PRO A 25 5.77 -1.24 -9.31
N ILE A 26 5.61 -2.29 -10.13
CA ILE A 26 5.05 -3.57 -9.70
C ILE A 26 5.95 -4.24 -8.64
N PHE A 27 7.26 -4.23 -8.85
CA PHE A 27 8.24 -4.75 -7.89
C PHE A 27 8.18 -3.99 -6.56
N LEU A 28 8.13 -2.66 -6.61
CA LEU A 28 8.02 -1.81 -5.43
C LEU A 28 6.72 -2.08 -4.64
N ARG A 29 5.61 -2.26 -5.36
CA ARG A 29 4.32 -2.65 -4.76
C ARG A 29 4.41 -4.00 -4.06
N SER A 30 5.09 -4.98 -4.67
CA SER A 30 5.26 -6.31 -4.10
C SER A 30 6.07 -6.27 -2.79
N ILE A 31 7.15 -5.49 -2.74
CA ILE A 31 7.92 -5.24 -1.52
C ILE A 31 7.04 -4.59 -0.45
N GLY A 32 6.28 -3.55 -0.79
CA GLY A 32 5.37 -2.89 0.14
C GLY A 32 4.32 -3.83 0.73
N ASN A 33 3.77 -4.73 -0.09
CA ASN A 33 2.85 -5.77 0.36
C ASN A 33 3.51 -6.78 1.31
N ALA A 34 4.73 -7.20 1.02
CA ALA A 34 5.48 -8.14 1.87
C ALA A 34 5.76 -7.52 3.25
N ILE A 35 6.25 -6.26 3.29
CA ILE A 35 6.49 -5.53 4.53
C ILE A 35 5.20 -5.39 5.33
N PHE A 36 4.10 -5.01 4.67
CA PHE A 36 2.80 -4.89 5.34
C PHE A 36 2.33 -6.21 5.95
N PHE A 37 2.51 -7.32 5.23
CA PHE A 37 2.16 -8.65 5.74
C PHE A 37 3.01 -9.05 6.94
N CYS A 38 4.32 -8.81 6.90
CA CYS A 38 5.21 -9.05 8.05
C CYS A 38 4.80 -8.24 9.28
N MET A 39 4.49 -6.95 9.09
CA MET A 39 4.03 -6.08 10.19
C MET A 39 2.70 -6.54 10.78
N LEU A 40 1.74 -6.95 9.93
CA LEU A 40 0.46 -7.51 10.36
C LEU A 40 0.65 -8.79 11.19
N THR A 41 1.56 -9.66 10.75
CA THR A 41 1.87 -10.91 11.44
C THR A 41 2.44 -10.66 12.84
N ILE A 42 3.41 -9.74 12.95
CA ILE A 42 4.02 -9.36 14.24
C ILE A 42 2.95 -8.74 15.16
N TYR A 43 2.10 -7.87 14.62
CA TYR A 43 1.05 -7.23 15.40
C TYR A 43 0.01 -8.24 15.93
N LEU A 44 -0.38 -9.22 15.12
CA LEU A 44 -1.29 -10.28 15.55
C LEU A 44 -0.66 -11.19 16.61
N GLU A 45 0.65 -11.48 16.50
CA GLU A 45 1.39 -12.27 17.48
C GLU A 45 1.45 -11.56 18.86
N GLU A 46 1.53 -10.23 18.87
CA GLU A 46 1.49 -9.47 20.14
C GLU A 46 0.08 -9.41 20.75
N LEU A 47 -0.96 -9.41 19.91
CA LEU A 47 -2.35 -9.19 20.38
C LEU A 47 -3.06 -10.49 20.77
N MET A 48 -2.70 -11.63 20.18
CA MET A 48 -3.42 -12.89 20.31
C MET A 48 -2.57 -13.98 20.98
N PRO A 49 -3.17 -14.82 21.84
CA PRO A 49 -2.53 -16.06 22.30
C PRO A 49 -2.19 -16.95 21.10
N PHE A 50 -1.10 -17.69 21.20
CA PHE A 50 -0.60 -18.56 20.13
C PHE A 50 -1.65 -19.52 19.57
N GLU A 51 -2.57 -19.99 20.40
CA GLU A 51 -3.67 -20.89 20.01
C GLU A 51 -4.63 -20.28 18.98
N HIS A 52 -4.82 -18.94 19.02
CA HIS A 52 -5.73 -18.22 18.13
C HIS A 52 -5.00 -17.46 17.01
N PHE A 53 -3.68 -17.43 17.01
CA PHE A 53 -2.86 -16.70 16.05
C PHE A 53 -3.13 -17.10 14.59
N PHE A 54 -3.13 -18.40 14.31
CA PHE A 54 -3.38 -18.90 12.95
C PHE A 54 -4.80 -18.60 12.47
N MET A 55 -5.77 -18.66 13.38
CA MET A 55 -7.15 -18.30 13.07
C MET A 55 -7.28 -16.80 12.76
N GLY A 56 -6.62 -15.95 13.54
CA GLY A 56 -6.55 -14.49 13.30
C GLY A 56 -5.90 -14.14 11.97
N LEU A 57 -4.78 -14.79 11.65
CA LEU A 57 -4.07 -14.60 10.37
C LEU A 57 -4.92 -15.01 9.17
N THR A 58 -5.61 -16.16 9.27
CA THR A 58 -6.52 -16.67 8.23
C THR A 58 -7.69 -15.71 8.03
N MET A 59 -8.32 -15.24 9.11
CA MET A 59 -9.42 -14.27 9.05
C MET A 59 -8.99 -12.95 8.43
N ALA A 60 -7.82 -12.42 8.81
CA ALA A 60 -7.26 -11.21 8.20
C ALA A 60 -7.03 -11.39 6.69
N GLY A 61 -6.54 -12.56 6.28
CA GLY A 61 -6.36 -12.93 4.87
C GLY A 61 -7.69 -12.98 4.10
N ILE A 62 -8.72 -13.60 4.67
CA ILE A 62 -10.06 -13.70 4.07
C ILE A 62 -10.69 -12.31 3.92
N ILE A 63 -10.65 -11.48 4.97
CA ILE A 63 -11.21 -10.12 4.95
C ILE A 63 -10.52 -9.27 3.89
N ARG A 64 -9.19 -9.32 3.83
CA ARG A 64 -8.39 -8.55 2.87
C ARG A 64 -8.68 -8.97 1.42
N ASN A 65 -8.64 -10.27 1.14
CA ASN A 65 -8.73 -10.78 -0.23
C ASN A 65 -10.17 -10.91 -0.74
N GLY A 66 -11.15 -11.00 0.15
CA GLY A 66 -12.57 -11.05 -0.18
C GLY A 66 -13.21 -9.66 -0.21
N PRO A 67 -13.92 -9.27 0.86
CA PRO A 67 -14.76 -8.07 0.86
C PRO A 67 -13.98 -6.77 0.62
N VAL A 68 -12.80 -6.60 1.22
CA VAL A 68 -12.00 -5.37 1.04
C VAL A 68 -11.52 -5.24 -0.41
N SER A 69 -11.04 -6.33 -1.01
CA SER A 69 -10.63 -6.33 -2.42
C SER A 69 -11.80 -6.03 -3.36
N ALA A 70 -12.97 -6.61 -3.11
CA ALA A 70 -14.18 -6.37 -3.90
C ALA A 70 -14.65 -4.91 -3.79
N MET A 71 -14.67 -4.34 -2.59
CA MET A 71 -15.02 -2.92 -2.37
C MET A 71 -14.03 -1.99 -3.08
N CYS A 72 -12.72 -2.22 -2.94
CA CYS A 72 -11.71 -1.41 -3.61
C CYS A 72 -11.83 -1.50 -5.14
N SER A 73 -12.06 -2.70 -5.69
CA SER A 73 -12.27 -2.90 -7.12
C SER A 73 -13.52 -2.18 -7.62
N GLY A 74 -14.62 -2.24 -6.86
CA GLY A 74 -15.85 -1.53 -7.18
C GLY A 74 -15.68 -0.01 -7.18
N LEU A 75 -15.03 0.54 -6.15
CA LEU A 75 -14.72 1.97 -6.07
C LEU A 75 -13.80 2.42 -7.21
N TYR A 76 -12.81 1.61 -7.55
CA TYR A 76 -11.90 1.90 -8.65
C TYR A 76 -12.61 1.91 -10.00
N SER A 77 -13.48 0.93 -10.24
CA SER A 77 -14.29 0.84 -11.47
C SER A 77 -15.29 2.00 -11.58
N TYR A 78 -15.90 2.39 -10.47
CA TYR A 78 -16.79 3.56 -10.41
C TYR A 78 -16.01 4.86 -10.70
N GLY A 79 -14.87 5.07 -10.04
CA GLY A 79 -14.01 6.22 -10.25
C GLY A 79 -13.54 6.33 -11.70
N LEU A 80 -13.15 5.22 -12.31
CA LEU A 80 -12.72 5.18 -13.71
C LEU A 80 -13.85 5.59 -14.67
N ARG A 81 -15.05 5.07 -14.46
CA ARG A 81 -16.23 5.44 -15.28
C ARG A 81 -16.57 6.92 -15.13
N HIS A 82 -16.50 7.44 -13.90
CA HIS A 82 -16.76 8.84 -13.63
C HIS A 82 -15.75 9.74 -14.35
N GLN A 83 -14.44 9.44 -14.23
CA GLN A 83 -13.38 10.19 -14.90
C GLN A 83 -13.50 10.12 -16.43
N MET A 84 -13.81 8.95 -16.99
CA MET A 84 -14.06 8.83 -18.43
C MET A 84 -15.23 9.70 -18.90
N SER A 85 -16.34 9.69 -18.15
CA SER A 85 -17.51 10.52 -18.45
C SER A 85 -17.17 12.02 -18.40
N GLU A 86 -16.39 12.44 -17.40
CA GLU A 86 -15.96 13.81 -17.24
C GLU A 86 -15.00 14.24 -18.37
N ASN A 87 -14.06 13.41 -18.75
CA ASN A 87 -13.11 13.68 -19.84
C ASN A 87 -13.80 13.77 -21.20
N ILE A 88 -14.84 12.96 -21.44
CA ILE A 88 -15.71 13.11 -22.63
C ILE A 88 -16.43 14.46 -22.60
N SER A 89 -16.97 14.87 -21.48
CA SER A 89 -17.69 16.14 -21.35
C SER A 89 -16.77 17.37 -21.53
N ARG A 90 -15.48 17.22 -21.24
CA ARG A 90 -14.44 18.25 -21.48
C ARG A 90 -14.01 18.36 -22.94
N GLY A 91 -14.57 17.54 -23.83
CA GLY A 91 -14.29 17.59 -25.28
C GLY A 91 -12.95 16.98 -25.68
N LEU A 92 -12.37 16.12 -24.86
CA LEU A 92 -11.17 15.37 -25.26
C LEU A 92 -11.49 14.47 -26.48
N PRO A 93 -10.54 14.31 -27.44
CA PRO A 93 -10.77 13.52 -28.64
C PRO A 93 -11.13 12.08 -28.27
N TYR A 94 -12.20 11.57 -28.88
CA TYR A 94 -12.77 10.24 -28.62
C TYR A 94 -11.93 9.14 -29.29
N ASP A 95 -10.67 9.05 -28.86
CA ASP A 95 -9.87 7.87 -29.10
C ASP A 95 -9.91 7.03 -27.81
N ALA A 96 -10.60 5.89 -27.85
CA ALA A 96 -10.91 5.08 -26.69
C ALA A 96 -9.66 4.67 -25.89
N GLY A 97 -8.53 4.46 -26.57
CA GLY A 97 -7.26 4.11 -25.93
C GLY A 97 -6.67 5.28 -25.15
N ASN A 98 -6.59 6.43 -25.76
CA ASN A 98 -6.04 7.64 -25.13
C ASN A 98 -6.92 8.13 -23.98
N LEU A 99 -8.25 8.11 -24.17
CA LEU A 99 -9.20 8.48 -23.11
C LEU A 99 -9.07 7.59 -21.87
N LEU A 100 -8.93 6.27 -22.09
CA LEU A 100 -8.74 5.31 -21.00
C LEU A 100 -7.44 5.58 -20.24
N MET A 101 -6.33 5.79 -20.95
CA MET A 101 -5.02 6.08 -20.36
C MET A 101 -5.02 7.36 -19.52
N ILE A 102 -5.63 8.44 -20.04
CA ILE A 102 -5.76 9.71 -19.33
C ILE A 102 -6.59 9.51 -18.05
N SER A 103 -7.73 8.83 -18.15
CA SER A 103 -8.61 8.60 -17.00
C SER A 103 -7.97 7.72 -15.93
N ILE A 104 -7.20 6.70 -16.32
CA ILE A 104 -6.41 5.88 -15.40
C ILE A 104 -5.34 6.73 -14.72
N ARG A 105 -4.63 7.57 -15.44
CA ARG A 105 -3.61 8.47 -14.88
C ARG A 105 -4.19 9.42 -13.84
N GLU A 106 -5.34 10.05 -14.13
CA GLU A 106 -6.03 10.93 -13.19
C GLU A 106 -6.48 10.17 -11.92
N LEU A 107 -6.96 8.94 -12.07
CA LEU A 107 -7.35 8.09 -10.95
C LEU A 107 -6.15 7.72 -10.07
N TYR A 108 -4.98 7.46 -10.65
CA TYR A 108 -3.75 7.28 -9.88
C TYR A 108 -3.32 8.56 -9.18
N GLY A 109 -3.51 9.74 -9.79
CA GLY A 109 -3.28 11.02 -9.17
C GLY A 109 -4.15 11.23 -7.93
N LEU A 110 -5.45 10.93 -8.02
CA LEU A 110 -6.37 10.96 -6.88
C LEU A 110 -5.94 10.00 -5.76
N THR A 111 -5.58 8.77 -6.13
CA THR A 111 -5.09 7.75 -5.18
C THR A 111 -3.80 8.22 -4.48
N CYS A 112 -2.92 8.89 -5.20
CA CYS A 112 -1.69 9.48 -4.65
C CYS A 112 -2.02 10.56 -3.61
N LEU A 113 -2.94 11.48 -3.91
CA LEU A 113 -3.37 12.53 -2.98
C LEU A 113 -3.96 11.94 -1.70
N ILE A 114 -4.82 10.93 -1.82
CA ILE A 114 -5.39 10.21 -0.66
C ILE A 114 -4.26 9.55 0.14
N GLY A 115 -3.33 8.86 -0.51
CA GLY A 115 -2.19 8.20 0.14
C GLY A 115 -1.29 9.17 0.89
N ILE A 116 -1.00 10.34 0.32
CA ILE A 116 -0.24 11.40 0.98
C ILE A 116 -1.02 11.95 2.17
N GLY A 117 -2.33 12.18 2.02
CA GLY A 117 -3.20 12.65 3.10
C GLY A 117 -3.20 11.70 4.30
N VAL A 118 -3.35 10.39 4.06
CA VAL A 118 -3.27 9.35 5.10
C VAL A 118 -1.89 9.35 5.76
N LEU A 119 -0.82 9.50 4.99
CA LEU A 119 0.54 9.54 5.52
C LEU A 119 0.77 10.77 6.42
N ILE A 120 0.25 11.94 6.02
CA ILE A 120 0.30 13.16 6.83
C ILE A 120 -0.48 12.96 8.14
N ILE A 121 -1.69 12.43 8.09
CA ILE A 121 -2.50 12.13 9.27
C ILE A 121 -1.74 11.17 10.19
N PHE A 122 -1.12 10.13 9.65
CA PHE A 122 -0.34 9.18 10.42
C PHE A 122 0.89 9.83 11.08
N LEU A 123 1.57 10.75 10.41
CA LEU A 123 2.71 11.48 10.96
C LEU A 123 2.30 12.50 12.03
N LEU A 124 1.09 13.07 11.91
CA LEU A 124 0.54 14.00 12.90
C LEU A 124 -0.05 13.28 14.12
N TRP A 125 -0.55 12.05 13.91
CA TRP A 125 -1.10 11.22 14.98
C TRP A 125 0.05 10.53 15.71
N ASP A 126 0.54 11.20 16.71
CA ASP A 126 1.59 10.86 17.68
C ASP A 126 2.35 9.53 17.46
N ILE A 127 3.60 9.64 17.00
CA ILE A 127 4.54 8.52 16.81
C ILE A 127 5.02 7.95 18.19
N GLN A 128 4.64 8.54 19.32
CA GLN A 128 5.08 8.14 20.65
C GLN A 128 4.77 6.66 21.01
N PRO A 129 3.57 6.10 20.77
CA PRO A 129 3.29 4.70 21.09
C PRO A 129 4.16 3.73 20.29
N ILE A 130 4.42 4.03 19.00
CA ILE A 130 5.26 3.17 18.13
C ILE A 130 6.71 3.17 18.63
N ARG A 131 7.22 4.33 19.06
CA ARG A 131 8.58 4.46 19.58
C ARG A 131 8.76 3.72 20.91
N SER A 132 7.74 3.66 21.75
CA SER A 132 7.76 2.91 23.00
C SER A 132 7.70 1.39 22.77
N THR A 133 6.95 0.93 21.78
CA THR A 133 6.82 -0.48 21.41
C THR A 133 8.10 -1.00 20.73
N LEU A 134 8.69 -0.23 19.80
CA LEU A 134 9.99 -0.56 19.21
C LEU A 134 11.12 -0.62 20.26
N LYS A 135 11.07 0.22 21.30
CA LYS A 135 12.05 0.21 22.39
C LYS A 135 11.88 -0.99 23.33
N LYS A 136 10.69 -1.61 23.36
CA LYS A 136 10.37 -2.81 24.13
C LYS A 136 10.60 -4.11 23.38
N MET A 137 10.91 -4.09 22.07
CA MET A 137 11.17 -5.32 21.30
C MET A 137 12.40 -6.05 21.85
N PRO A 138 12.25 -7.27 22.39
CA PRO A 138 13.35 -8.01 23.05
C PRO A 138 14.45 -8.43 22.08
N ALA A 139 14.19 -8.46 20.76
CA ALA A 139 15.17 -8.87 19.74
C ALA A 139 16.43 -7.99 19.72
N TRP A 140 16.30 -6.69 19.99
CA TRP A 140 17.44 -5.77 20.04
C TRP A 140 18.34 -5.98 21.27
N ASN A 141 17.76 -6.46 22.38
CA ASN A 141 18.48 -6.78 23.59
C ASN A 141 19.25 -8.13 23.51
N PHE A 142 18.85 -9.02 22.59
CA PHE A 142 19.55 -10.29 22.40
C PHE A 142 20.90 -10.12 21.69
N VAL A 143 20.99 -9.23 20.72
CA VAL A 143 22.24 -8.93 19.99
C VAL A 143 23.26 -8.23 20.94
N GLY A 144 22.80 -7.28 21.74
CA GLY A 144 23.66 -6.58 22.70
C GLY A 144 24.18 -7.47 23.84
N ARG A 145 23.40 -8.47 24.31
CA ARG A 145 23.84 -9.42 25.35
C ARG A 145 24.85 -10.43 24.82
N LYS A 146 24.69 -10.92 23.58
CA LYS A 146 25.68 -11.84 22.98
C LYS A 146 27.02 -11.19 22.71
N MET A 147 27.05 -9.92 22.29
CA MET A 147 28.31 -9.20 22.10
C MET A 147 29.05 -8.94 23.42
N LYS A 148 28.34 -8.64 24.52
CA LYS A 148 28.99 -8.44 25.83
C LYS A 148 29.56 -9.72 26.45
N LYS A 149 29.02 -10.90 26.12
CA LYS A 149 29.48 -12.18 26.63
C LYS A 149 30.70 -12.73 25.88
N ASN A 150 30.98 -12.26 24.67
CA ASN A 150 32.15 -12.68 23.89
C ASN A 150 33.34 -11.71 24.01
N LEU A 151 33.19 -10.63 24.81
CA LEU A 151 34.25 -9.61 25.08
C LEU A 151 34.74 -9.65 26.54
N ALA A 152 34.25 -10.57 27.37
CA ALA A 152 34.70 -10.89 28.71
C ALA A 152 35.30 -12.30 28.76
#